data_63f21e3c02cc974dc2133e535de0a270
#
_entry.id   63f21e3c02cc974dc2133e535de0a270
#
_cell.length_a   1.000
_cell.length_b   1.000
_cell.length_c   1.000
_cell.angle_alpha   90.00
_cell.angle_beta   90.00
_cell.angle_gamma   90.00
#
_symmetry.space_group_name_H-M   'P 1'
#
loop_
_entity.id
_entity.type
_entity.pdbx_description
1 polymer ?
#
loop_
_entity_poly.entity_id
_entity_poly.type
_entity_poly.pdbx_seq_one_letter_code
_entity_poly.pdbx_strand_id
1 'polypeptide(L)'
;MPVWGTCLGFENLAMFASDDSETVLESGFDSDDENYVLHFTKEPTKTRLFSPMGADAEIFAQKAIAYNHHSFGVAPNRFLTDRGLASMFTPTAISYDNKGRAFVAAMESLNYPFFGVQFHPEKAQFIYYP
;
A
#
# COMPACT_ATOMS: atom_id res chain seq x y z
N MET A 1 15.92 8.97 10.21
CA MET A 1 16.24 7.96 9.19
C MET A 1 14.96 7.50 8.49
N PRO A 2 14.86 7.65 7.19
CA PRO A 2 13.69 7.14 6.47
C PRO A 2 13.68 5.61 6.40
N VAL A 3 12.47 5.03 6.48
CA VAL A 3 12.25 3.60 6.37
C VAL A 3 11.25 3.35 5.25
N TRP A 4 11.57 2.41 4.39
CA TRP A 4 10.72 2.04 3.25
C TRP A 4 10.46 0.53 3.29
N GLY A 5 9.18 0.14 3.24
CA GLY A 5 8.77 -1.26 3.17
C GLY A 5 8.03 -1.57 1.88
N THR A 6 8.50 -2.56 1.13
CA THR A 6 7.88 -3.03 -0.11
C THR A 6 7.34 -4.44 0.10
N CYS A 7 6.07 -4.67 -0.22
CA CYS A 7 5.39 -5.96 -0.11
C CYS A 7 5.51 -6.56 1.29
N LEU A 8 6.41 -7.54 1.50
CA LEU A 8 6.67 -8.12 2.81
C LEU A 8 7.13 -7.07 3.82
N GLY A 9 7.91 -6.09 3.36
CA GLY A 9 8.33 -4.97 4.20
C GLY A 9 7.16 -4.10 4.65
N PHE A 10 6.19 -3.86 3.76
CA PHE A 10 4.95 -3.19 4.12
C PHE A 10 4.20 -3.98 5.19
N GLU A 11 4.06 -5.30 4.99
CA GLU A 11 3.38 -6.18 5.93
C GLU A 11 4.06 -6.16 7.30
N ASN A 12 5.40 -6.17 7.33
CA ASN A 12 6.18 -6.08 8.56
C ASN A 12 5.96 -4.74 9.29
N LEU A 13 5.89 -3.63 8.56
CA LEU A 13 5.59 -2.32 9.14
C LEU A 13 4.20 -2.30 9.78
N ALA A 14 3.21 -2.89 9.12
CA ALA A 14 1.86 -2.98 9.65
C ALA A 14 1.83 -3.83 10.93
N MET A 15 2.50 -4.97 10.93
CA MET A 15 2.59 -5.84 12.11
C MET A 15 3.30 -5.15 13.26
N PHE A 16 4.35 -4.40 12.98
CA PHE A 16 5.11 -3.66 14.00
C PHE A 16 4.22 -2.60 14.68
N ALA A 17 3.42 -1.89 13.92
CA ALA A 17 2.57 -0.80 14.44
C ALA A 17 1.30 -1.31 15.12
N SER A 18 0.79 -2.46 14.72
CA SER A 18 -0.50 -3.00 15.14
C SER A 18 -0.54 -3.36 16.62
N ASP A 19 -1.72 -3.18 17.23
CA ASP A 19 -2.02 -3.72 18.56
C ASP A 19 -2.24 -5.24 18.53
N ASP A 20 -2.53 -5.80 17.35
CA ASP A 20 -2.76 -7.22 17.17
C ASP A 20 -2.04 -7.72 15.91
N SER A 21 -0.75 -7.97 16.05
CA SER A 21 0.12 -8.40 14.95
C SER A 21 -0.27 -9.75 14.34
N GLU A 22 -1.06 -10.56 15.05
CA GLU A 22 -1.50 -11.86 14.55
C GLU A 22 -2.68 -11.74 13.59
N THR A 23 -3.48 -10.69 13.68
CA THR A 23 -4.70 -10.54 12.88
C THR A 23 -4.69 -9.36 11.92
N VAL A 24 -3.72 -8.44 12.02
CA VAL A 24 -3.67 -7.24 11.17
C VAL A 24 -3.53 -7.58 9.70
N LEU A 25 -2.81 -8.66 9.38
CA LEU A 25 -2.73 -9.19 8.03
C LEU A 25 -3.81 -10.26 7.84
N GLU A 26 -4.57 -10.09 6.78
CA GLU A 26 -5.57 -11.08 6.36
C GLU A 26 -5.03 -11.84 5.16
N SER A 27 -5.32 -13.14 5.11
CA SER A 27 -4.89 -14.02 4.01
C SER A 27 -5.98 -14.15 2.95
N GLY A 28 -5.65 -14.83 1.86
CA GLY A 28 -6.61 -15.18 0.83
C GLY A 28 -6.89 -14.10 -0.20
N PHE A 29 -6.05 -13.07 -0.29
CA PHE A 29 -6.14 -12.10 -1.38
C PHE A 29 -5.74 -12.76 -2.70
N ASP A 30 -6.52 -12.49 -3.74
CA ASP A 30 -6.24 -12.97 -5.09
C ASP A 30 -5.56 -11.87 -5.89
N SER A 31 -4.24 -11.72 -5.67
CA SER A 31 -3.43 -10.67 -6.28
C SER A 31 -2.05 -11.19 -6.64
N ASP A 32 -2.03 -12.32 -7.34
CA ASP A 32 -0.82 -12.99 -7.77
C ASP A 32 -0.48 -12.57 -9.20
N ASP A 33 0.70 -11.97 -9.39
CA ASP A 33 1.21 -11.54 -10.71
C ASP A 33 0.23 -10.63 -11.47
N GLU A 34 -0.28 -9.59 -10.79
CA GLU A 34 -1.29 -8.69 -11.35
C GLU A 34 -0.90 -7.22 -11.21
N ASN A 35 -1.29 -6.42 -12.18
CA ASN A 35 -1.17 -4.97 -12.12
C ASN A 35 -2.51 -4.35 -11.76
N TYR A 36 -2.51 -3.42 -10.81
CA TYR A 36 -3.72 -2.73 -10.37
C TYR A 36 -3.55 -1.22 -10.44
N VAL A 37 -4.68 -0.51 -10.52
CA VAL A 37 -4.71 0.93 -10.30
C VAL A 37 -4.66 1.20 -8.80
N LEU A 38 -4.21 2.39 -8.43
CA LEU A 38 -4.28 2.89 -7.07
C LEU A 38 -5.47 3.83 -6.93
N HIS A 39 -6.27 3.63 -5.89
CA HIS A 39 -7.33 4.56 -5.50
C HIS A 39 -6.79 5.39 -4.35
N PHE A 40 -6.42 6.65 -4.62
CA PHE A 40 -5.86 7.53 -3.60
C PHE A 40 -6.91 7.90 -2.56
N THR A 41 -6.53 7.84 -1.29
CA THR A 41 -7.40 8.21 -0.16
C THR A 41 -7.44 9.72 0.04
N LYS A 42 -6.43 10.43 -0.47
CA LYS A 42 -6.32 11.88 -0.50
C LYS A 42 -5.52 12.27 -1.74
N GLU A 43 -5.52 13.55 -2.09
CA GLU A 43 -4.75 14.01 -3.25
C GLU A 43 -3.28 13.60 -3.09
N PRO A 44 -2.69 12.92 -4.11
CA PRO A 44 -1.32 12.43 -4.00
C PRO A 44 -0.30 13.54 -3.72
N THR A 45 -0.52 14.75 -4.23
CA THR A 45 0.37 15.88 -3.97
C THR A 45 0.36 16.35 -2.50
N LYS A 46 -0.63 15.91 -1.72
CA LYS A 46 -0.73 16.21 -0.29
C LYS A 46 -0.13 15.11 0.59
N THR A 47 0.33 14.02 -0.01
CA THR A 47 1.03 12.95 0.71
C THR A 47 2.53 13.15 0.54
N ARG A 48 3.30 12.75 1.55
CA ARG A 48 4.76 12.81 1.44
C ARG A 48 5.29 11.75 0.48
N LEU A 49 4.59 10.61 0.42
CA LEU A 49 4.98 9.49 -0.43
C LEU A 49 4.91 9.85 -1.92
N PHE A 50 3.81 10.47 -2.35
CA PHE A 50 3.56 10.73 -3.76
C PHE A 50 3.82 12.17 -4.19
N SER A 51 3.96 13.12 -3.25
CA SER A 51 4.17 14.52 -3.60
C SER A 51 5.40 14.78 -4.49
N PRO A 52 6.52 14.02 -4.34
CA PRO A 52 7.67 14.23 -5.24
C PRO A 52 7.36 13.97 -6.71
N MET A 53 6.33 13.19 -7.02
CA MET A 53 5.92 12.92 -8.40
C MET A 53 5.08 14.06 -9.00
N GLY A 54 4.58 14.98 -8.18
CA GLY A 54 3.70 16.04 -8.64
C GLY A 54 2.46 15.50 -9.34
N ALA A 55 2.09 16.12 -10.45
CA ALA A 55 0.93 15.70 -11.25
C ALA A 55 1.09 14.29 -11.86
N ASP A 56 2.32 13.80 -12.00
CA ASP A 56 2.57 12.48 -12.58
C ASP A 56 2.04 11.34 -11.71
N ALA A 57 1.82 11.57 -10.42
CA ALA A 57 1.27 10.56 -9.52
C ALA A 57 -0.11 10.06 -9.96
N GLU A 58 -0.87 10.88 -10.68
CA GLU A 58 -2.20 10.51 -11.17
C GLU A 58 -2.17 9.32 -12.14
N ILE A 59 -1.02 9.02 -12.74
CA ILE A 59 -0.92 7.87 -13.65
C ILE A 59 -1.25 6.56 -12.92
N PHE A 60 -0.95 6.47 -11.62
CA PHE A 60 -1.29 5.29 -10.82
C PHE A 60 -2.80 5.10 -10.64
N ALA A 61 -3.57 6.19 -10.69
CA ALA A 61 -5.03 6.11 -10.61
C ALA A 61 -5.67 5.83 -11.96
N GLN A 62 -4.98 6.14 -13.06
CA GLN A 62 -5.51 6.04 -14.41
C GLN A 62 -5.12 4.73 -15.10
N LYS A 63 -3.98 4.15 -14.76
CA LYS A 63 -3.45 2.95 -15.40
C LYS A 63 -3.11 1.89 -14.37
N ALA A 64 -3.36 0.63 -14.72
CA ALA A 64 -3.01 -0.53 -13.90
C ALA A 64 -1.53 -0.83 -14.03
N ILE A 65 -0.70 -0.09 -13.29
CA ILE A 65 0.77 -0.20 -13.35
C ILE A 65 1.43 -0.57 -12.02
N ALA A 66 0.66 -0.65 -10.92
CA ALA A 66 1.18 -1.10 -9.63
C ALA A 66 1.17 -2.63 -9.61
N TYR A 67 2.34 -3.23 -9.72
CA TYR A 67 2.50 -4.69 -9.78
C TYR A 67 2.34 -5.29 -8.39
N ASN A 68 1.46 -6.29 -8.29
CA ASN A 68 1.17 -6.99 -7.05
C ASN A 68 1.45 -8.49 -7.19
N HIS A 69 2.04 -9.05 -6.12
CA HIS A 69 2.28 -10.48 -6.01
C HIS A 69 2.25 -10.83 -4.52
N HIS A 70 1.07 -11.02 -3.97
CA HIS A 70 0.89 -11.30 -2.55
C HIS A 70 -0.45 -11.99 -2.30
N SER A 71 -0.53 -12.75 -1.21
CA SER A 71 -1.77 -13.36 -0.73
C SER A 71 -2.21 -12.79 0.62
N PHE A 72 -1.34 -12.04 1.30
CA PHE A 72 -1.67 -11.31 2.53
C PHE A 72 -1.87 -9.84 2.23
N GLY A 73 -2.66 -9.18 3.06
CA GLY A 73 -2.88 -7.75 2.93
C GLY A 73 -3.54 -7.17 4.18
N VAL A 74 -3.57 -5.85 4.24
CA VAL A 74 -4.24 -5.11 5.32
C VAL A 74 -5.54 -4.56 4.78
N ALA A 75 -6.66 -4.98 5.38
CA ALA A 75 -7.97 -4.43 5.03
C ALA A 75 -8.04 -2.96 5.46
N PRO A 76 -8.62 -2.07 4.64
CA PRO A 76 -8.70 -0.64 4.98
C PRO A 76 -9.36 -0.36 6.31
N ASN A 77 -10.37 -1.17 6.71
CA ASN A 77 -11.09 -0.97 7.96
C ASN A 77 -10.24 -1.23 9.20
N ARG A 78 -9.07 -1.87 9.07
CA ARG A 78 -8.14 -2.06 10.20
C ARG A 78 -7.65 -0.72 10.75
N PHE A 79 -7.57 0.30 9.91
CA PHE A 79 -7.21 1.65 10.36
C PHE A 79 -8.30 2.30 11.22
N LEU A 80 -9.51 1.73 11.24
CA LEU A 80 -10.61 2.19 12.10
C LEU A 80 -10.67 1.42 13.42
N THR A 81 -10.13 0.21 13.47
CA THR A 81 -10.29 -0.70 14.62
C THR A 81 -8.98 -0.99 15.35
N ASP A 82 -7.84 -0.82 14.70
CA ASP A 82 -6.52 -1.08 15.28
C ASP A 82 -5.87 0.25 15.67
N ARG A 83 -5.83 0.53 16.96
CA ARG A 83 -5.32 1.79 17.50
C ARG A 83 -3.83 1.99 17.22
N GLY A 84 -3.04 0.95 17.38
CA GLY A 84 -1.59 1.01 17.14
C GLY A 84 -1.31 1.38 15.70
N LEU A 85 -1.96 0.68 14.77
CA LEU A 85 -1.83 0.93 13.34
C LEU A 85 -2.25 2.37 12.99
N ALA A 86 -3.42 2.79 13.44
CA ALA A 86 -3.97 4.11 13.15
C ALA A 86 -3.19 5.26 13.79
N SER A 87 -2.51 5.00 14.92
CA SER A 87 -1.69 6.02 15.58
C SER A 87 -0.36 6.26 14.87
N MET A 88 0.12 5.28 14.11
CA MET A 88 1.42 5.35 13.45
C MET A 88 1.32 5.67 11.96
N PHE A 89 0.35 5.08 11.26
CA PHE A 89 0.22 5.18 9.81
C PHE A 89 -1.14 5.66 9.37
N THR A 90 -1.17 6.26 8.16
CA THR A 90 -2.40 6.57 7.45
C THR A 90 -2.33 5.94 6.06
N PRO A 91 -3.41 5.31 5.58
CA PRO A 91 -3.42 4.79 4.21
C PRO A 91 -3.47 5.94 3.21
N THR A 92 -2.65 5.84 2.17
CA THR A 92 -2.60 6.85 1.10
C THR A 92 -3.19 6.34 -0.20
N ALA A 93 -3.27 5.02 -0.38
CA ALA A 93 -3.88 4.41 -1.55
C ALA A 93 -4.46 3.04 -1.20
N ILE A 94 -5.54 2.68 -1.91
CA ILE A 94 -6.23 1.40 -1.79
C ILE A 94 -6.30 0.78 -3.17
N SER A 95 -6.18 -0.55 -3.23
CA SER A 95 -6.43 -1.33 -4.45
C SER A 95 -7.42 -2.45 -4.13
N TYR A 96 -7.92 -3.08 -5.18
CA TYR A 96 -8.85 -4.22 -5.08
C TYR A 96 -8.24 -5.40 -5.80
N ASP A 97 -8.29 -6.57 -5.18
CA ASP A 97 -7.78 -7.79 -5.79
C ASP A 97 -8.69 -8.27 -6.93
N ASN A 98 -8.36 -9.41 -7.55
CA ASN A 98 -9.12 -9.94 -8.68
C ASN A 98 -10.58 -10.29 -8.34
N LYS A 99 -10.89 -10.43 -7.05
CA LYS A 99 -12.25 -10.72 -6.56
C LYS A 99 -12.95 -9.49 -6.00
N GLY A 100 -12.34 -8.31 -6.14
CA GLY A 100 -12.91 -7.06 -5.65
C GLY A 100 -12.70 -6.81 -4.15
N ARG A 101 -11.82 -7.55 -3.50
CA ARG A 101 -11.53 -7.38 -2.07
C ARG A 101 -10.51 -6.26 -1.88
N ALA A 102 -10.86 -5.27 -1.06
CA ALA A 102 -10.01 -4.10 -0.84
C ALA A 102 -8.81 -4.41 0.06
N PHE A 103 -7.66 -3.83 -0.28
CA PHE A 103 -6.48 -3.85 0.58
C PHE A 103 -5.77 -2.49 0.50
N VAL A 104 -5.03 -2.15 1.57
CA VAL A 104 -4.23 -0.93 1.58
C VAL A 104 -3.01 -1.15 0.70
N ALA A 105 -2.89 -0.34 -0.35
CA ALA A 105 -1.81 -0.43 -1.32
C ALA A 105 -0.59 0.40 -0.92
N ALA A 106 -0.81 1.50 -0.20
CA ALA A 106 0.26 2.38 0.26
C ALA A 106 -0.15 3.06 1.56
N MET A 107 0.82 3.29 2.43
CA MET A 107 0.62 4.01 3.68
C MET A 107 1.87 4.82 4.02
N GLU A 108 1.67 5.87 4.82
CA GLU A 108 2.78 6.65 5.34
C GLU A 108 2.58 6.96 6.81
N SER A 109 3.69 7.12 7.54
CA SER A 109 3.64 7.46 8.95
C SER A 109 3.12 8.89 9.13
N LEU A 110 2.39 9.10 10.23
CA LEU A 110 1.89 10.41 10.61
C LEU A 110 3.01 11.37 11.03
N ASN A 111 4.05 10.84 11.68
CA ASN A 111 5.08 11.65 12.36
C ASN A 111 6.51 11.37 11.92
N TYR A 112 6.76 10.26 11.24
CA TYR A 112 8.10 9.81 10.88
C TYR A 112 8.22 9.59 9.38
N PRO A 113 9.44 9.60 8.82
CA PRO A 113 9.64 9.30 7.41
C PRO A 113 9.61 7.78 7.14
N PHE A 114 8.50 7.14 7.49
CA PHE A 114 8.26 5.73 7.28
C PHE A 114 7.18 5.56 6.21
N PHE A 115 7.48 4.77 5.19
CA PHE A 115 6.62 4.58 4.03
C PHE A 115 6.49 3.10 3.72
N GLY A 116 5.29 2.69 3.31
CA GLY A 116 5.06 1.30 2.89
C GLY A 116 4.19 1.24 1.65
N VAL A 117 4.57 0.34 0.73
CA VAL A 117 3.75 0.00 -0.43
C VAL A 117 3.61 -1.51 -0.49
N GLN A 118 2.37 -1.99 -0.72
CA GLN A 118 2.11 -3.42 -0.83
C GLN A 118 2.58 -3.95 -2.18
N PHE A 119 2.55 -3.14 -3.21
CA PHE A 119 2.99 -3.50 -4.55
C PHE A 119 4.52 -3.41 -4.68
N HIS A 120 5.02 -3.89 -5.83
CA HIS A 120 6.45 -3.88 -6.16
C HIS A 120 6.73 -2.80 -7.20
N PRO A 121 7.10 -1.58 -6.80
CA PRO A 121 7.36 -0.49 -7.76
C PRO A 121 8.57 -0.78 -8.65
N GLU A 122 9.54 -1.55 -8.15
CA GLU A 122 10.74 -1.91 -8.91
C GLU A 122 10.42 -2.85 -10.09
N LYS A 123 9.37 -3.64 -9.98
CA LYS A 123 9.00 -4.61 -11.02
C LYS A 123 8.47 -3.95 -12.28
N ALA A 124 7.81 -2.81 -12.16
CA ALA A 124 7.30 -2.06 -13.30
C ALA A 124 8.39 -1.61 -14.27
N GLN A 125 9.63 -1.50 -13.78
CA GLN A 125 10.79 -1.12 -14.60
C GLN A 125 11.36 -2.28 -15.43
N PHE A 126 11.09 -3.50 -15.00
CA PHE A 126 11.74 -4.69 -15.57
C PHE A 126 10.77 -5.60 -16.32
N ILE A 127 9.47 -5.46 -16.10
CA ILE A 127 8.46 -6.23 -16.80
C ILE A 127 8.06 -5.44 -18.04
N TYR A 128 8.67 -5.78 -19.14
CA TYR A 128 8.38 -5.16 -20.43
C TYR A 128 7.55 -6.12 -21.26
N TYR A 129 6.29 -5.76 -21.47
CA TYR A 129 5.44 -6.47 -22.44
C TYR A 129 5.41 -5.65 -23.73
N PRO A 130 5.96 -6.18 -24.82
CA PRO A 130 5.94 -5.47 -26.08
C PRO A 130 4.52 -5.33 -26.65
#